data_0397622e551b2f95124dc9322fbb721d
#
_entry.id   0397622e551b2f95124dc9322fbb721d
#
_cell.length_a   1.000
_cell.length_b   1.000
_cell.length_c   1.000
_cell.angle_alpha   90.00
_cell.angle_beta   90.00
_cell.angle_gamma   90.00
#
_symmetry.space_group_name_H-M   'P 1'
#
loop_
_entity.id
_entity.type
_entity.pdbx_description
1 polymer ?
#
loop_
_entity_poly.entity_id
_entity_poly.type
_entity_poly.pdbx_seq_one_letter_code
_entity_poly.pdbx_strand_id
1 'polypeptide(L)'
;MLESQLRGCWASVEPLASMVQQLACYRGIAELTGLTLAAEVADFRRFPSAPAFMGFTGLTPSEYSSGARTRRGGITKAGPQLIRSTLIEAAWAYRHRPAIGATLKRRQAGCAAETLARSWKAQQRLHATYAKLTRRGKMPSVAVTATARELAGFVWAEMTS
;
A
#
# COMPACT_ATOMS: atom_id res chain seq x y z
N MET A 1 -3.46 -23.56 -9.47
CA MET A 1 -3.24 -23.72 -10.92
C MET A 1 -3.19 -22.35 -11.63
N LEU A 2 -4.18 -21.52 -11.50
CA LEU A 2 -4.21 -20.18 -12.15
C LEU A 2 -3.07 -19.27 -11.70
N GLU A 3 -2.79 -19.21 -10.39
CA GLU A 3 -1.69 -18.39 -9.83
C GLU A 3 -0.31 -18.83 -10.31
N SER A 4 -0.07 -20.14 -10.47
CA SER A 4 1.19 -20.64 -10.98
C SER A 4 1.37 -20.34 -12.47
N GLN A 5 0.29 -20.35 -13.25
CA GLN A 5 0.30 -19.95 -14.66
C GLN A 5 0.57 -18.45 -14.81
N LEU A 6 -0.10 -17.63 -14.00
CA LEU A 6 0.14 -16.18 -13.96
C LEU A 6 1.59 -15.86 -13.57
N ARG A 7 2.13 -16.55 -12.55
CA ARG A 7 3.53 -16.40 -12.16
C ARG A 7 4.47 -16.70 -13.32
N GLY A 8 4.23 -17.74 -14.11
CA GLY A 8 5.00 -18.07 -15.31
C GLY A 8 5.01 -16.96 -16.35
N CYS A 9 3.95 -16.15 -16.43
CA CYS A 9 3.85 -15.07 -17.41
C CYS A 9 4.66 -13.81 -17.02
N TRP A 10 4.71 -13.45 -15.72
CA TRP A 10 5.35 -12.19 -15.32
C TRP A 10 6.73 -12.36 -14.66
N ALA A 11 7.02 -13.53 -14.09
CA ALA A 11 8.26 -13.76 -13.33
C ALA A 11 9.55 -13.61 -14.15
N SER A 12 9.46 -13.72 -15.49
CA SER A 12 10.58 -13.52 -16.41
C SER A 12 10.60 -12.12 -17.05
N VAL A 13 9.63 -11.26 -16.74
CA VAL A 13 9.50 -9.93 -17.36
C VAL A 13 10.06 -8.87 -16.39
N GLU A 14 11.27 -8.40 -16.68
CA GLU A 14 11.84 -7.26 -15.96
C GLU A 14 11.37 -5.92 -16.59
N PRO A 15 11.13 -4.87 -15.79
CA PRO A 15 11.35 -4.76 -14.34
C PRO A 15 10.16 -5.24 -13.46
N LEU A 16 9.12 -5.81 -14.07
CA LEU A 16 7.90 -6.21 -13.36
C LEU A 16 8.16 -7.26 -12.27
N ALA A 17 8.99 -8.27 -12.58
CA ALA A 17 9.34 -9.31 -11.60
C ALA A 17 10.00 -8.72 -10.35
N SER A 18 10.93 -7.80 -10.53
CA SER A 18 11.63 -7.11 -9.44
C SER A 18 10.66 -6.26 -8.60
N MET A 19 9.76 -5.52 -9.24
CA MET A 19 8.75 -4.70 -8.56
C MET A 19 7.83 -5.56 -7.69
N VAL A 20 7.33 -6.67 -8.24
CA VAL A 20 6.46 -7.60 -7.52
C VAL A 20 7.18 -8.21 -6.31
N GLN A 21 8.43 -8.63 -6.48
CA GLN A 21 9.23 -9.19 -5.40
C GLN A 21 9.44 -8.18 -4.26
N GLN A 22 9.79 -6.94 -4.57
CA GLN A 22 9.95 -5.88 -3.57
C GLN A 22 8.64 -5.58 -2.83
N LEU A 23 7.54 -5.45 -3.55
CA LEU A 23 6.23 -5.22 -2.95
C LEU A 23 5.76 -6.38 -2.08
N ALA A 24 6.04 -7.62 -2.48
CA ALA A 24 5.69 -8.82 -1.72
C ALA A 24 6.45 -8.95 -0.40
N CYS A 25 7.49 -8.16 -0.17
CA CYS A 25 8.17 -8.04 1.13
C CYS A 25 7.34 -7.29 2.17
N TYR A 26 6.30 -6.57 1.74
CA TYR A 26 5.40 -5.85 2.64
C TYR A 26 4.28 -6.74 3.16
N ARG A 27 3.97 -6.58 4.45
CA ARG A 27 2.81 -7.26 5.04
C ARG A 27 1.53 -6.81 4.34
N GLY A 28 0.64 -7.77 4.05
CA GLY A 28 -0.61 -7.50 3.35
C GLY A 28 -0.50 -7.47 1.82
N ILE A 29 0.71 -7.41 1.27
CA ILE A 29 0.93 -7.43 -0.17
C ILE A 29 1.53 -8.78 -0.57
N ALA A 30 0.69 -9.71 -1.01
CA ALA A 30 1.12 -10.96 -1.62
C ALA A 30 1.53 -10.73 -3.09
N GLU A 31 2.06 -11.75 -3.75
CA GLU A 31 2.54 -11.63 -5.13
C GLU A 31 1.46 -11.11 -6.10
N LEU A 32 0.25 -11.65 -6.04
CA LEU A 32 -0.84 -11.19 -6.90
C LEU A 32 -1.24 -9.74 -6.62
N THR A 33 -1.25 -9.34 -5.36
CA THR A 33 -1.50 -7.94 -4.96
C THR A 33 -0.40 -7.02 -5.49
N GLY A 34 0.87 -7.44 -5.33
CA GLY A 34 2.02 -6.71 -5.87
C GLY A 34 1.98 -6.59 -7.38
N LEU A 35 1.63 -7.68 -8.08
CA LEU A 35 1.46 -7.68 -9.53
C LEU A 35 0.37 -6.71 -9.98
N THR A 36 -0.77 -6.70 -9.31
CA THR A 36 -1.88 -5.77 -9.60
C THR A 36 -1.42 -4.33 -9.47
N LEU A 37 -0.75 -3.98 -8.37
CA LEU A 37 -0.25 -2.62 -8.15
C LEU A 37 0.80 -2.23 -9.20
N ALA A 38 1.76 -3.11 -9.48
CA ALA A 38 2.83 -2.86 -10.43
C ALA A 38 2.30 -2.70 -11.87
N ALA A 39 1.37 -3.56 -12.29
CA ALA A 39 0.79 -3.52 -13.63
C ALA A 39 -0.11 -2.29 -13.85
N GLU A 40 -0.95 -1.95 -12.87
CA GLU A 40 -1.87 -0.82 -12.96
C GLU A 40 -1.15 0.55 -12.93
N VAL A 41 -0.10 0.66 -12.14
CA VAL A 41 0.67 1.92 -12.02
C VAL A 41 1.70 2.04 -13.15
N ALA A 42 2.31 0.94 -13.55
CA ALA A 42 3.38 0.79 -14.53
C ALA A 42 4.66 1.55 -14.17
N ASP A 43 4.62 2.87 -14.07
CA ASP A 43 5.75 3.70 -13.69
C ASP A 43 5.40 4.60 -12.51
N PHE A 44 5.96 4.27 -11.35
CA PHE A 44 5.78 5.06 -10.12
C PHE A 44 6.53 6.40 -10.15
N ARG A 45 7.57 6.52 -10.98
CA ARG A 45 8.38 7.76 -11.08
C ARG A 45 7.65 8.88 -11.78
N ARG A 46 6.53 8.60 -12.47
CA ARG A 46 5.66 9.65 -13.03
C ARG A 46 5.00 10.52 -11.96
N PHE A 47 5.01 10.08 -10.69
CA PHE A 47 4.55 10.86 -9.56
C PHE A 47 5.74 11.51 -8.86
N PRO A 48 5.78 12.86 -8.72
CA PRO A 48 6.92 13.57 -8.17
C PRO A 48 7.10 13.37 -6.66
N SER A 49 6.08 12.88 -5.96
CA SER A 49 6.11 12.70 -4.50
C SER A 49 5.10 11.66 -4.02
N ALA A 50 5.29 11.15 -2.81
CA ALA A 50 4.34 10.26 -2.16
C ALA A 50 2.93 10.89 -2.04
N PRO A 51 2.76 12.16 -1.63
CA PRO A 51 1.45 12.81 -1.64
C PRO A 51 0.78 12.84 -3.02
N ALA A 52 1.56 13.04 -4.09
CA ALA A 52 1.03 13.01 -5.46
C ALA A 52 0.49 11.61 -5.82
N PHE A 53 1.21 10.55 -5.47
CA PHE A 53 0.74 9.18 -5.67
C PHE A 53 -0.48 8.86 -4.80
N MET A 54 -0.48 9.27 -3.53
CA MET A 54 -1.65 9.12 -2.64
C MET A 54 -2.90 9.78 -3.24
N GLY A 55 -2.74 11.00 -3.78
CA GLY A 55 -3.83 11.71 -4.48
C GLY A 55 -4.34 10.94 -5.69
N PHE A 56 -3.45 10.36 -6.48
CA PHE A 56 -3.80 9.51 -7.62
C PHE A 56 -4.62 8.27 -7.22
N THR A 57 -4.36 7.67 -6.07
CA THR A 57 -5.14 6.52 -5.59
C THR A 57 -6.58 6.86 -5.20
N GLY A 58 -6.88 8.15 -5.00
CA GLY A 58 -8.19 8.60 -4.55
C GLY A 58 -8.48 8.30 -3.07
N LEU A 59 -7.46 7.97 -2.28
CA LEU A 59 -7.56 7.68 -0.83
C LEU A 59 -7.40 8.93 0.03
N THR A 60 -7.07 10.07 -0.56
CA THR A 60 -6.97 11.34 0.17
C THR A 60 -8.35 11.89 0.51
N PRO A 61 -8.50 12.52 1.70
CA PRO A 61 -9.76 13.16 2.05
C PRO A 61 -10.09 14.29 1.07
N SER A 62 -11.37 14.39 0.68
CA SER A 62 -11.85 15.57 0.00
C SER A 62 -11.90 16.75 0.98
N GLU A 63 -11.47 17.91 0.53
CA GLU A 63 -11.52 19.15 1.31
C GLU A 63 -12.59 20.08 0.74
N TYR A 64 -13.48 20.52 1.63
CA TYR A 64 -14.41 21.60 1.35
C TYR A 64 -14.00 22.79 2.23
N SER A 65 -13.27 23.73 1.67
CA SER A 65 -12.92 24.96 2.38
C SER A 65 -13.77 26.11 1.87
N SER A 66 -14.47 26.77 2.80
CA SER A 66 -15.07 28.09 2.60
C SER A 66 -14.51 29.06 3.64
N GLY A 67 -13.62 29.97 3.24
CA GLY A 67 -13.04 30.98 4.14
C GLY A 67 -12.29 30.38 5.33
N ALA A 68 -12.74 30.64 6.57
CA ALA A 68 -12.04 30.24 7.80
C ALA A 68 -12.26 28.79 8.26
N ARG A 69 -13.04 27.95 7.55
CA ARG A 69 -13.34 26.56 7.95
C ARG A 69 -12.94 25.56 6.86
N THR A 70 -11.96 24.72 7.18
CA THR A 70 -11.63 23.53 6.38
C THR A 70 -12.50 22.37 6.84
N ARG A 71 -13.35 21.84 5.95
CA ARG A 71 -14.17 20.67 6.22
C ARG A 71 -13.61 19.50 5.41
N ARG A 72 -13.18 18.44 6.11
CA ARG A 72 -12.74 17.20 5.45
C ARG A 72 -13.94 16.27 5.30
N GLY A 73 -14.23 15.88 4.07
CA GLY A 73 -15.24 14.87 3.72
C GLY A 73 -14.68 13.46 3.64
N GLY A 74 -15.38 12.59 2.91
CA GLY A 74 -14.88 11.25 2.54
C GLY A 74 -13.68 11.32 1.60
N ILE A 75 -13.18 10.17 1.17
CA ILE A 75 -12.10 10.10 0.18
C ILE A 75 -12.56 10.61 -1.20
N THR A 76 -11.62 11.13 -1.98
CA THR A 76 -11.93 11.74 -3.30
C THR A 76 -12.42 10.72 -4.33
N LYS A 77 -11.94 9.46 -4.25
CA LYS A 77 -12.18 8.39 -5.24
C LYS A 77 -11.77 8.78 -6.67
N ALA A 78 -10.85 9.73 -6.81
CA ALA A 78 -10.46 10.31 -8.09
C ALA A 78 -9.70 9.35 -9.01
N GLY A 79 -9.01 8.35 -8.43
CA GLY A 79 -8.16 7.44 -9.18
C GLY A 79 -8.81 6.09 -9.51
N PRO A 80 -8.02 5.16 -10.07
CA PRO A 80 -8.49 3.83 -10.43
C PRO A 80 -9.05 3.07 -9.22
N GLN A 81 -10.24 2.54 -9.37
CA GLN A 81 -10.90 1.79 -8.30
C GLN A 81 -10.10 0.54 -7.91
N LEU A 82 -9.49 -0.13 -8.87
CA LEU A 82 -8.73 -1.35 -8.64
C LEU A 82 -7.53 -1.10 -7.72
N ILE A 83 -6.74 -0.05 -7.96
CA ILE A 83 -5.60 0.32 -7.10
C ILE A 83 -6.12 0.63 -5.69
N ARG A 84 -7.18 1.41 -5.58
CA ARG A 84 -7.74 1.80 -4.29
C ARG A 84 -8.26 0.61 -3.48
N SER A 85 -9.04 -0.28 -4.09
CA SER A 85 -9.53 -1.48 -3.42
C SER A 85 -8.40 -2.43 -3.03
N THR A 86 -7.40 -2.61 -3.89
CA THR A 86 -6.23 -3.43 -3.62
C THR A 86 -5.44 -2.92 -2.42
N LEU A 87 -5.22 -1.60 -2.32
CA LEU A 87 -4.53 -0.98 -1.19
C LEU A 87 -5.34 -1.09 0.11
N ILE A 88 -6.66 -0.93 0.06
CA ILE A 88 -7.54 -1.10 1.22
C ILE A 88 -7.50 -2.55 1.73
N GLU A 89 -7.61 -3.53 0.84
CA GLU A 89 -7.51 -4.94 1.22
C GLU A 89 -6.16 -5.27 1.86
N ALA A 90 -5.07 -4.80 1.28
CA ALA A 90 -3.73 -4.97 1.86
C ALA A 90 -3.60 -4.30 3.24
N ALA A 91 -4.21 -3.14 3.41
CA ALA A 91 -4.12 -2.35 4.64
C ALA A 91 -4.80 -3.02 5.85
N TRP A 92 -5.77 -3.91 5.65
CA TRP A 92 -6.39 -4.66 6.74
C TRP A 92 -5.38 -5.50 7.55
N ALA A 93 -4.27 -5.91 6.96
CA ALA A 93 -3.22 -6.65 7.67
C ALA A 93 -2.60 -5.83 8.83
N TYR A 94 -2.61 -4.51 8.74
CA TYR A 94 -2.01 -3.62 9.74
C TYR A 94 -2.89 -3.34 10.96
N ARG A 95 -4.11 -3.90 11.02
CA ARG A 95 -4.90 -3.93 12.26
C ARG A 95 -4.21 -4.75 13.35
N HIS A 96 -3.39 -5.72 12.95
CA HIS A 96 -2.61 -6.56 13.85
C HIS A 96 -1.27 -5.90 14.20
N ARG A 97 -0.75 -6.20 15.40
CA ARG A 97 0.56 -5.72 15.84
C ARG A 97 1.65 -6.13 14.86
N PRO A 98 2.73 -5.31 14.73
CA PRO A 98 3.86 -5.66 13.89
C PRO A 98 4.43 -7.03 14.24
N ALA A 99 4.58 -7.87 13.22
CA ALA A 99 5.15 -9.22 13.36
C ALA A 99 5.59 -9.74 12.00
N ILE A 100 6.56 -10.63 12.00
CA ILE A 100 7.02 -11.35 10.82
C ILE A 100 6.66 -12.83 10.99
N GLY A 101 5.48 -13.21 10.52
CA GLY A 101 5.05 -14.60 10.51
C GLY A 101 5.74 -15.41 9.42
N ALA A 102 5.56 -16.73 9.45
CA ALA A 102 6.23 -17.66 8.55
C ALA A 102 6.00 -17.34 7.06
N THR A 103 4.77 -16.97 6.69
CA THR A 103 4.43 -16.61 5.30
C THR A 103 5.16 -15.35 4.83
N LEU A 104 5.18 -14.30 5.65
CA LEU A 104 5.90 -13.07 5.32
C LEU A 104 7.41 -13.32 5.28
N LYS A 105 7.95 -14.08 6.23
CA LYS A 105 9.37 -14.45 6.27
C LYS A 105 9.81 -15.16 4.98
N ARG A 106 8.99 -16.07 4.45
CA ARG A 106 9.28 -16.74 3.16
C ARG A 106 9.32 -15.75 1.99
N ARG A 107 8.40 -14.80 1.94
CA ARG A 107 8.37 -13.77 0.88
C ARG A 107 9.53 -12.79 0.99
N GLN A 108 10.04 -12.57 2.20
CA GLN A 108 11.19 -11.69 2.47
C GLN A 108 12.54 -12.35 2.24
N ALA A 109 12.57 -13.66 2.01
CA ALA A 109 13.81 -14.37 1.70
C ALA A 109 14.44 -13.83 0.41
N GLY A 110 15.69 -13.38 0.48
CA GLY A 110 16.42 -12.80 -0.66
C GLY A 110 16.10 -11.33 -0.95
N CYS A 111 15.22 -10.67 -0.17
CA CYS A 111 14.98 -9.24 -0.31
C CYS A 111 16.16 -8.42 0.23
N ALA A 112 16.38 -7.23 -0.36
CA ALA A 112 17.39 -6.29 0.09
C ALA A 112 17.13 -5.81 1.52
N ALA A 113 18.20 -5.54 2.26
CA ALA A 113 18.12 -5.09 3.66
C ALA A 113 17.32 -3.79 3.80
N GLU A 114 17.46 -2.87 2.85
CA GLU A 114 16.73 -1.60 2.82
C GLU A 114 15.24 -1.80 2.64
N THR A 115 14.83 -2.73 1.77
CA THR A 115 13.42 -3.10 1.57
C THR A 115 12.82 -3.72 2.84
N LEU A 116 13.56 -4.61 3.50
CA LEU A 116 13.14 -5.21 4.77
C LEU A 116 12.98 -4.15 5.86
N ALA A 117 13.91 -3.21 5.96
CA ALA A 117 13.85 -2.11 6.92
C ALA A 117 12.63 -1.20 6.67
N ARG A 118 12.36 -0.85 5.41
CA ARG A 118 11.17 -0.06 5.04
C ARG A 118 9.87 -0.81 5.33
N SER A 119 9.83 -2.10 5.00
CA SER A 119 8.67 -2.96 5.30
C SER A 119 8.38 -3.03 6.80
N TRP A 120 9.42 -3.16 7.63
CA TRP A 120 9.25 -3.16 9.08
C TRP A 120 8.77 -1.80 9.61
N LYS A 121 9.38 -0.72 9.16
CA LYS A 121 8.94 0.66 9.48
C LYS A 121 7.48 0.89 9.09
N ALA A 122 7.07 0.37 7.92
CA ALA A 122 5.69 0.42 7.47
C ALA A 122 4.76 -0.30 8.46
N GLN A 123 5.10 -1.51 8.90
CA GLN A 123 4.28 -2.24 9.88
C GLN A 123 4.07 -1.43 11.17
N GLN A 124 5.15 -0.86 11.71
CA GLN A 124 5.09 -0.04 12.93
C GLN A 124 4.20 1.19 12.75
N ARG A 125 4.45 1.94 11.68
CA ARG A 125 3.72 3.19 11.39
C ARG A 125 2.24 2.94 11.09
N LEU A 126 1.95 2.00 10.23
CA LEU A 126 0.58 1.74 9.76
C LEU A 126 -0.28 1.14 10.88
N HIS A 127 0.29 0.24 11.70
CA HIS A 127 -0.40 -0.26 12.87
C HIS A 127 -0.70 0.88 13.87
N ALA A 128 0.27 1.75 14.12
CA ALA A 128 0.08 2.89 15.03
C ALA A 128 -1.05 3.83 14.54
N THR A 129 -1.10 4.09 13.24
CA THR A 129 -2.17 4.90 12.63
C THR A 129 -3.54 4.24 12.80
N TYR A 130 -3.66 2.96 12.47
CA TYR A 130 -4.90 2.20 12.65
C TYR A 130 -5.36 2.20 14.11
N ALA A 131 -4.47 1.83 15.03
CA ALA A 131 -4.76 1.76 16.46
C ALA A 131 -5.14 3.12 17.06
N LYS A 132 -4.48 4.20 16.63
CA LYS A 132 -4.80 5.56 17.08
C LYS A 132 -6.19 5.98 16.65
N LEU A 133 -6.57 5.70 15.40
CA LEU A 133 -7.88 6.09 14.87
C LEU A 133 -9.01 5.29 15.53
N THR A 134 -8.85 3.99 15.70
CA THR A 134 -9.86 3.14 16.35
C THR A 134 -10.02 3.48 17.84
N ARG A 135 -8.93 3.77 18.54
CA ARG A 135 -9.01 4.26 19.96
C ARG A 135 -9.73 5.60 20.10
N ARG A 136 -9.72 6.43 19.03
CA ARG A 136 -10.47 7.69 18.99
C ARG A 136 -11.93 7.50 18.56
N GLY A 137 -12.42 6.28 18.50
CA GLY A 137 -13.80 5.97 18.13
C GLY A 137 -14.09 6.02 16.63
N LYS A 138 -13.07 6.08 15.77
CA LYS A 138 -13.30 5.96 14.32
C LYS A 138 -13.69 4.53 13.96
N MET A 139 -14.61 4.39 13.01
CA MET A 139 -14.99 3.08 12.48
C MET A 139 -13.79 2.38 11.86
N PRO A 140 -13.67 1.04 11.99
CA PRO A 140 -12.56 0.28 11.39
C PRO A 140 -12.39 0.53 9.89
N SER A 141 -13.47 0.70 9.13
CA SER A 141 -13.43 1.02 7.69
C SER A 141 -12.79 2.39 7.41
N VAL A 142 -13.02 3.38 8.27
CA VAL A 142 -12.38 4.70 8.17
C VAL A 142 -10.89 4.60 8.54
N ALA A 143 -10.58 3.87 9.60
CA ALA A 143 -9.20 3.66 10.05
C ALA A 143 -8.37 2.92 8.99
N VAL A 144 -8.90 1.85 8.39
CA VAL A 144 -8.19 1.10 7.34
C VAL A 144 -8.01 1.93 6.07
N THR A 145 -8.96 2.76 5.70
CA THR A 145 -8.82 3.67 4.53
C THR A 145 -7.70 4.69 4.74
N ALA A 146 -7.58 5.26 5.94
CA ALA A 146 -6.46 6.14 6.27
C ALA A 146 -5.13 5.39 6.28
N THR A 147 -5.11 4.16 6.77
CA THR A 147 -3.94 3.28 6.74
C THR A 147 -3.54 2.94 5.31
N ALA A 148 -4.50 2.65 4.43
CA ALA A 148 -4.26 2.38 3.01
C ALA A 148 -3.62 3.56 2.28
N ARG A 149 -4.02 4.78 2.61
CA ARG A 149 -3.40 6.00 2.08
C ARG A 149 -1.92 6.08 2.47
N GLU A 150 -1.59 5.84 3.74
CA GLU A 150 -0.19 5.83 4.18
C GLU A 150 0.59 4.65 3.56
N LEU A 151 -0.05 3.47 3.39
CA LEU A 151 0.55 2.34 2.68
C LEU A 151 0.92 2.71 1.23
N ALA A 152 0.06 3.45 0.54
CA ALA A 152 0.38 3.96 -0.79
C ALA A 152 1.67 4.79 -0.80
N GLY A 153 1.90 5.60 0.23
CA GLY A 153 3.16 6.35 0.39
C GLY A 153 4.38 5.45 0.54
N PHE A 154 4.27 4.37 1.31
CA PHE A 154 5.36 3.38 1.43
C PHE A 154 5.60 2.63 0.12
N VAL A 155 4.54 2.24 -0.60
CA VAL A 155 4.63 1.60 -1.92
C VAL A 155 5.36 2.53 -2.90
N TRP A 156 4.99 3.80 -2.98
CA TRP A 156 5.66 4.77 -3.83
C TRP A 156 7.14 4.92 -3.47
N ALA A 157 7.45 5.05 -2.18
CA ALA A 157 8.82 5.20 -1.71
C ALA A 157 9.69 3.97 -2.05
N GLU A 158 9.13 2.76 -1.92
CA GLU A 158 9.82 1.53 -2.31
C GLU A 158 10.09 1.47 -3.81
N MET A 159 9.12 1.83 -4.62
CA MET A 159 9.21 1.73 -6.08
C MET A 159 10.05 2.83 -6.72
N THR A 160 10.38 3.88 -5.98
CA THR A 160 11.18 5.04 -6.47
C THR A 160 12.55 5.15 -5.80
N SER A 161 12.90 4.22 -4.94
CA SER A 161 14.20 4.17 -4.22
C SER A 161 15.37 3.79 -5.13
#